data_c66f06b24b85d2b80d208164618ff1c4
#
_entry.id   c66f06b24b85d2b80d208164618ff1c4
#
_cell.length_a   1.000
_cell.length_b   1.000
_cell.length_c   1.000
_cell.angle_alpha   90.00
_cell.angle_beta   90.00
_cell.angle_gamma   90.00
#
_symmetry.space_group_name_H-M   'P 1'
#
loop_
_entity.id
_entity.type
_entity.pdbx_description
1 polymer ?
#
loop_
_entity_poly.entity_id
_entity_poly.type
_entity_poly.pdbx_seq_one_letter_code
_entity_poly.pdbx_strand_id
1 'polypeptide(L)'
;MSIIHNFTKKIAAVAVAAAALSAVTAAVEARPLEVIKQSGEVVIGVFSDKAPFGYVDSQGKYAGYDVYFGDRLAKDLGVKVKYISVDPASRVEFLVTDKVDIILANFTVTKARAEKVDFALPYMKVALGVVTPESADITDVKQLDGKTLIIAKGTTAEPYFEKNHPKVKLQKYDQYTDAYNALLDGRGDAFSTDNTEVLAWALVHKGFQVGIPSLGDLDTIAPAVQKGNKGLLDWINQEIVNLGKENFFHQDYAATLAPVYGKTSNPDELVVEGGKL
;
A
#
# COMPACT_ATOMS: atom_id res chain seq x y z
N MET A 1 -84.41 -33.42 -28.82
CA MET A 1 -83.99 -32.09 -29.22
C MET A 1 -83.10 -31.54 -28.13
N SER A 2 -81.86 -31.63 -28.29
CA SER A 2 -80.88 -30.64 -27.70
C SER A 2 -79.50 -31.09 -28.11
N ILE A 3 -78.81 -30.20 -28.77
CA ILE A 3 -77.47 -30.37 -29.32
C ILE A 3 -76.51 -30.00 -28.25
N ILE A 4 -75.65 -30.94 -27.84
CA ILE A 4 -74.55 -30.65 -26.88
C ILE A 4 -73.28 -30.49 -27.71
N HIS A 5 -72.78 -29.29 -27.71
CA HIS A 5 -71.50 -28.88 -28.32
C HIS A 5 -70.37 -29.24 -27.41
N ASN A 6 -69.49 -30.13 -27.83
CA ASN A 6 -68.22 -30.43 -27.17
C ASN A 6 -67.20 -29.32 -27.48
N PHE A 7 -66.82 -28.56 -26.48
CA PHE A 7 -65.64 -27.67 -26.54
C PHE A 7 -64.43 -28.39 -25.94
N THR A 8 -63.55 -28.88 -26.78
CA THR A 8 -62.22 -29.35 -26.38
C THR A 8 -61.30 -28.16 -26.18
N LYS A 9 -60.96 -27.89 -24.94
CA LYS A 9 -59.90 -26.89 -24.58
C LYS A 9 -58.52 -27.52 -24.80
N LYS A 10 -57.80 -27.02 -25.79
CA LYS A 10 -56.36 -27.25 -25.92
C LYS A 10 -55.64 -26.41 -24.93
N ILE A 11 -55.02 -27.05 -23.94
CA ILE A 11 -54.09 -26.40 -23.01
C ILE A 11 -52.73 -26.37 -23.70
N ALA A 12 -52.31 -25.19 -24.13
CA ALA A 12 -50.94 -24.96 -24.60
C ALA A 12 -50.04 -24.83 -23.40
N ALA A 13 -49.16 -25.77 -23.17
CA ALA A 13 -48.08 -25.67 -22.16
C ALA A 13 -47.01 -24.73 -22.69
N VAL A 14 -46.94 -23.55 -22.11
CA VAL A 14 -45.82 -22.60 -22.32
C VAL A 14 -44.67 -23.07 -21.43
N ALA A 15 -43.67 -23.70 -22.03
CA ALA A 15 -42.41 -24.00 -21.36
C ALA A 15 -41.61 -22.69 -21.25
N VAL A 16 -41.62 -22.09 -20.05
CA VAL A 16 -40.72 -20.99 -19.73
C VAL A 16 -39.30 -21.57 -19.50
N ALA A 17 -38.45 -21.47 -20.52
CA ALA A 17 -37.04 -21.74 -20.39
C ALA A 17 -36.41 -20.60 -19.56
N ALA A 18 -36.20 -20.84 -18.28
CA ALA A 18 -35.39 -19.98 -17.44
C ALA A 18 -33.92 -20.12 -17.88
N ALA A 19 -33.48 -19.23 -18.77
CA ALA A 19 -32.06 -19.06 -19.05
C ALA A 19 -31.41 -18.47 -17.79
N ALA A 20 -30.80 -19.33 -16.99
CA ALA A 20 -29.90 -18.91 -15.92
C ALA A 20 -28.71 -18.18 -16.59
N LEU A 21 -28.76 -16.86 -16.64
CA LEU A 21 -27.58 -16.04 -16.90
C LEU A 21 -26.62 -16.24 -15.70
N SER A 22 -25.74 -17.22 -15.82
CA SER A 22 -24.54 -17.30 -15.00
C SER A 22 -23.69 -16.09 -15.40
N ALA A 23 -23.80 -15.00 -14.65
CA ALA A 23 -22.83 -13.92 -14.73
C ALA A 23 -21.49 -14.50 -14.31
N VAL A 24 -20.73 -15.01 -15.28
CA VAL A 24 -19.32 -15.26 -15.10
C VAL A 24 -18.72 -13.88 -14.89
N THR A 25 -18.46 -13.52 -13.64
CA THR A 25 -17.60 -12.39 -13.33
C THR A 25 -16.24 -12.77 -13.90
N ALA A 26 -15.96 -12.36 -15.14
CA ALA A 26 -14.63 -12.45 -15.70
C ALA A 26 -13.72 -11.71 -14.72
N ALA A 27 -12.77 -12.44 -14.12
CA ALA A 27 -11.71 -11.80 -13.37
C ALA A 27 -11.06 -10.78 -14.32
N VAL A 28 -10.94 -9.54 -13.87
CA VAL A 28 -10.24 -8.51 -14.66
C VAL A 28 -8.82 -8.99 -14.80
N GLU A 29 -8.40 -9.29 -16.01
CA GLU A 29 -7.06 -9.81 -16.28
C GLU A 29 -6.08 -8.63 -16.24
N ALA A 30 -4.98 -8.80 -15.50
CA ALA A 30 -3.91 -7.81 -15.40
C ALA A 30 -3.34 -7.48 -16.79
N ARG A 31 -3.01 -6.21 -17.03
CA ARG A 31 -2.31 -5.82 -18.26
C ARG A 31 -0.94 -6.52 -18.35
N PRO A 32 -0.70 -7.36 -19.38
CA PRO A 32 0.59 -8.00 -19.55
C PRO A 32 1.71 -6.99 -19.83
N LEU A 33 2.95 -7.33 -19.49
CA LEU A 33 4.14 -6.49 -19.71
C LEU A 33 4.22 -5.94 -21.14
N GLU A 34 3.96 -6.77 -22.15
CA GLU A 34 4.03 -6.35 -23.56
C GLU A 34 2.94 -5.34 -23.91
N VAL A 35 1.76 -5.44 -23.31
CA VAL A 35 0.67 -4.47 -23.48
C VAL A 35 1.05 -3.13 -22.84
N ILE A 36 1.68 -3.14 -21.67
CA ILE A 36 2.20 -1.93 -21.01
C ILE A 36 3.22 -1.24 -21.90
N LYS A 37 4.20 -1.98 -22.43
CA LYS A 37 5.22 -1.45 -23.36
C LYS A 37 4.60 -0.87 -24.63
N GLN A 38 3.65 -1.58 -25.24
CA GLN A 38 2.97 -1.12 -26.46
C GLN A 38 2.09 0.11 -26.24
N SER A 39 1.46 0.22 -25.05
CA SER A 39 0.64 1.38 -24.71
C SER A 39 1.47 2.65 -24.49
N GLY A 40 2.77 2.50 -24.24
CA GLY A 40 3.69 3.60 -23.92
C GLY A 40 3.47 4.22 -22.54
N GLU A 41 2.72 3.54 -21.66
CA GLU A 41 2.38 4.03 -20.31
C GLU A 41 2.30 2.88 -19.29
N VAL A 42 2.94 3.07 -18.13
CA VAL A 42 2.75 2.25 -16.93
C VAL A 42 1.99 3.06 -15.88
N VAL A 43 1.00 2.44 -15.24
CA VAL A 43 0.19 3.06 -14.18
C VAL A 43 0.66 2.54 -12.83
N ILE A 44 1.14 3.46 -11.98
CA ILE A 44 1.70 3.12 -10.66
C ILE A 44 0.88 3.78 -9.56
N GLY A 45 0.41 2.97 -8.63
CA GLY A 45 -0.24 3.44 -7.40
C GLY A 45 0.79 3.85 -6.36
N VAL A 46 0.73 5.10 -5.91
CA VAL A 46 1.61 5.67 -4.88
C VAL A 46 0.80 6.44 -3.85
N PHE A 47 1.34 6.69 -2.68
CA PHE A 47 0.75 7.65 -1.74
C PHE A 47 0.90 9.08 -2.26
N SER A 48 -0.02 9.96 -1.86
CA SER A 48 0.02 11.39 -2.15
C SER A 48 0.21 12.25 -0.89
N ASP A 49 0.23 11.63 0.29
CA ASP A 49 0.19 12.29 1.60
C ASP A 49 1.12 11.66 2.65
N LYS A 50 2.07 10.81 2.22
CA LYS A 50 3.02 10.10 3.08
C LYS A 50 4.47 10.54 2.79
N ALA A 51 4.81 11.81 3.06
CA ALA A 51 6.18 12.28 2.92
C ALA A 51 7.11 11.60 3.98
N PRO A 52 8.34 11.25 3.60
CA PRO A 52 9.05 11.46 2.33
C PRO A 52 8.95 10.28 1.33
N PHE A 53 8.04 9.32 1.53
CA PHE A 53 7.94 8.10 0.71
C PHE A 53 7.14 8.32 -0.57
N GLY A 54 5.89 8.80 -0.46
CA GLY A 54 5.04 9.18 -1.57
C GLY A 54 4.16 10.35 -1.17
N TYR A 55 4.30 11.47 -1.85
CA TYR A 55 3.56 12.69 -1.56
C TYR A 55 3.43 13.58 -2.81
N VAL A 56 2.54 14.56 -2.74
CA VAL A 56 2.44 15.60 -3.74
C VAL A 56 3.13 16.86 -3.22
N ASP A 57 4.09 17.36 -3.98
CA ASP A 57 4.87 18.54 -3.63
C ASP A 57 4.07 19.85 -3.80
N SER A 58 4.68 20.97 -3.46
CA SER A 58 4.07 22.31 -3.59
C SER A 58 3.78 22.73 -5.03
N GLN A 59 4.31 22.01 -6.03
CA GLN A 59 4.05 22.25 -7.46
C GLN A 59 2.98 21.29 -8.01
N GLY A 60 2.37 20.45 -7.15
CA GLY A 60 1.36 19.47 -7.55
C GLY A 60 1.94 18.22 -8.21
N LYS A 61 3.24 17.94 -8.04
CA LYS A 61 3.91 16.76 -8.60
C LYS A 61 4.10 15.69 -7.54
N TYR A 62 3.97 14.43 -7.95
CA TYR A 62 4.36 13.32 -7.11
C TYR A 62 5.86 13.33 -6.86
N ALA A 63 6.27 13.04 -5.62
CA ALA A 63 7.66 13.01 -5.17
C ALA A 63 7.83 12.01 -4.04
N GLY A 64 9.07 11.64 -3.71
CA GLY A 64 9.43 10.76 -2.61
C GLY A 64 10.10 9.47 -3.07
N TYR A 65 10.47 8.63 -2.11
CA TYR A 65 11.25 7.42 -2.31
C TYR A 65 10.57 6.43 -3.28
N ASP A 66 9.28 6.15 -3.08
CA ASP A 66 8.53 5.25 -3.97
C ASP A 66 8.37 5.84 -5.39
N VAL A 67 8.26 7.17 -5.49
CA VAL A 67 8.12 7.87 -6.78
C VAL A 67 9.44 7.88 -7.55
N TYR A 68 10.56 8.11 -6.86
CA TYR A 68 11.89 8.04 -7.47
C TYR A 68 12.17 6.66 -8.08
N PHE A 69 11.79 5.61 -7.37
CA PHE A 69 11.86 4.25 -7.89
C PHE A 69 10.89 4.02 -9.07
N GLY A 70 9.65 4.51 -8.97
CA GLY A 70 8.66 4.41 -10.05
C GLY A 70 9.09 5.09 -11.34
N ASP A 71 9.69 6.27 -11.24
CA ASP A 71 10.27 7.00 -12.39
C ASP A 71 11.38 6.19 -13.08
N ARG A 72 12.21 5.52 -12.27
CA ARG A 72 13.26 4.65 -12.79
C ARG A 72 12.68 3.42 -13.50
N LEU A 73 11.69 2.75 -12.93
CA LEU A 73 11.02 1.63 -13.59
C LEU A 73 10.41 2.04 -14.94
N ALA A 74 9.70 3.15 -15.00
CA ALA A 74 9.10 3.64 -16.23
C ALA A 74 10.16 3.98 -17.30
N LYS A 75 11.26 4.62 -16.89
CA LYS A 75 12.39 4.94 -17.76
C LYS A 75 13.00 3.67 -18.38
N ASP A 76 13.23 2.65 -17.56
CA ASP A 76 13.89 1.41 -17.99
C ASP A 76 12.94 0.51 -18.80
N LEU A 77 11.61 0.63 -18.59
CA LEU A 77 10.58 0.08 -19.48
C LEU A 77 10.50 0.81 -20.84
N GLY A 78 11.00 2.03 -20.93
CA GLY A 78 10.88 2.89 -22.10
C GLY A 78 9.49 3.47 -22.30
N VAL A 79 8.73 3.68 -21.21
CA VAL A 79 7.35 4.19 -21.23
C VAL A 79 7.20 5.42 -20.33
N LYS A 80 6.06 6.12 -20.44
CA LYS A 80 5.69 7.17 -19.49
C LYS A 80 5.11 6.55 -18.23
N VAL A 81 5.33 7.20 -17.08
CA VAL A 81 4.63 6.85 -15.86
C VAL A 81 3.37 7.70 -15.69
N LYS A 82 2.29 7.06 -15.23
CA LYS A 82 1.09 7.71 -14.72
C LYS A 82 0.90 7.30 -13.27
N TYR A 83 1.02 8.26 -12.36
CA TYR A 83 0.75 8.02 -10.95
C TYR A 83 -0.72 8.14 -10.62
N ILE A 84 -1.21 7.24 -9.77
CA ILE A 84 -2.55 7.27 -9.18
C ILE A 84 -2.38 7.25 -7.66
N SER A 85 -3.02 8.20 -6.98
CA SER A 85 -3.05 8.23 -5.52
C SER A 85 -3.85 7.06 -4.98
N VAL A 86 -3.28 6.37 -3.99
CA VAL A 86 -3.93 5.31 -3.22
C VAL A 86 -3.91 5.64 -1.74
N ASP A 87 -4.90 5.17 -1.00
CA ASP A 87 -4.85 5.05 0.45
C ASP A 87 -4.36 3.64 0.86
N PRO A 88 -3.96 3.43 2.13
CA PRO A 88 -3.40 2.15 2.53
C PRO A 88 -4.36 0.97 2.38
N ALA A 89 -5.67 1.18 2.52
CA ALA A 89 -6.68 0.12 2.44
C ALA A 89 -6.98 -0.28 0.99
N SER A 90 -6.86 0.64 0.04
CA SER A 90 -7.23 0.42 -1.36
C SER A 90 -6.15 -0.25 -2.21
N ARG A 91 -4.91 -0.38 -1.72
CA ARG A 91 -3.77 -0.89 -2.52
C ARG A 91 -4.02 -2.24 -3.19
N VAL A 92 -4.57 -3.21 -2.45
CA VAL A 92 -4.93 -4.53 -3.00
C VAL A 92 -6.03 -4.41 -4.04
N GLU A 93 -7.10 -3.65 -3.73
CA GLU A 93 -8.23 -3.47 -4.65
C GLU A 93 -7.79 -2.87 -5.98
N PHE A 94 -6.91 -1.88 -5.96
CA PHE A 94 -6.46 -1.22 -7.19
C PHE A 94 -5.69 -2.16 -8.13
N LEU A 95 -4.95 -3.12 -7.57
CA LEU A 95 -4.31 -4.18 -8.37
C LEU A 95 -5.35 -5.18 -8.91
N VAL A 96 -6.22 -5.72 -8.06
CA VAL A 96 -7.16 -6.78 -8.48
C VAL A 96 -8.25 -6.28 -9.42
N THR A 97 -8.48 -4.97 -9.49
CA THR A 97 -9.42 -4.32 -10.41
C THR A 97 -8.74 -3.67 -11.61
N ASP A 98 -7.45 -3.91 -11.81
CA ASP A 98 -6.63 -3.36 -12.91
C ASP A 98 -6.67 -1.82 -13.04
N LYS A 99 -6.84 -1.14 -11.91
CA LYS A 99 -6.74 0.34 -11.84
C LYS A 99 -5.29 0.81 -11.92
N VAL A 100 -4.36 -0.03 -11.50
CA VAL A 100 -2.91 0.19 -11.57
C VAL A 100 -2.19 -1.11 -11.96
N ASP A 101 -1.03 -0.98 -12.60
CA ASP A 101 -0.17 -2.10 -12.96
C ASP A 101 0.72 -2.52 -11.78
N ILE A 102 1.19 -1.53 -11.02
CA ILE A 102 2.16 -1.71 -9.94
C ILE A 102 1.69 -0.88 -8.74
N ILE A 103 1.84 -1.41 -7.54
CA ILE A 103 1.79 -0.64 -6.30
C ILE A 103 3.22 -0.38 -5.80
N LEU A 104 3.58 0.90 -5.68
CA LEU A 104 4.75 1.43 -5.01
C LEU A 104 4.27 2.43 -3.94
N ALA A 105 3.66 1.92 -2.89
CA ALA A 105 3.05 2.73 -1.84
C ALA A 105 3.43 2.17 -0.48
N ASN A 106 4.75 2.08 -0.23
CA ASN A 106 5.33 1.60 1.03
C ASN A 106 4.66 0.30 1.49
N PHE A 107 4.58 -0.69 0.56
CA PHE A 107 3.69 -1.83 0.70
C PHE A 107 4.38 -3.01 1.36
N THR A 108 4.21 -3.11 2.68
CA THR A 108 4.77 -4.18 3.52
C THR A 108 4.30 -5.56 3.04
N VAL A 109 5.24 -6.46 2.84
CA VAL A 109 4.99 -7.85 2.49
C VAL A 109 4.40 -8.57 3.71
N THR A 110 3.17 -9.05 3.57
CA THR A 110 2.51 -9.88 4.59
C THR A 110 1.87 -11.10 3.94
N LYS A 111 1.73 -12.19 4.70
CA LYS A 111 1.08 -13.41 4.21
C LYS A 111 -0.33 -13.13 3.66
N ALA A 112 -1.14 -12.36 4.39
CA ALA A 112 -2.51 -12.03 4.00
C ALA A 112 -2.58 -11.24 2.69
N ARG A 113 -1.63 -10.32 2.45
CA ARG A 113 -1.52 -9.58 1.19
C ARG A 113 -1.01 -10.46 0.06
N ALA A 114 -0.01 -11.32 0.32
CA ALA A 114 0.56 -12.24 -0.67
C ALA A 114 -0.42 -13.33 -1.15
N GLU A 115 -1.51 -13.57 -0.42
CA GLU A 115 -2.61 -14.41 -0.90
C GLU A 115 -3.39 -13.74 -2.05
N LYS A 116 -3.38 -12.40 -2.12
CA LYS A 116 -4.21 -11.61 -3.05
C LYS A 116 -3.42 -10.97 -4.19
N VAL A 117 -2.15 -10.66 -3.97
CA VAL A 117 -1.25 -10.00 -4.93
C VAL A 117 0.08 -10.74 -4.99
N ASP A 118 0.90 -10.47 -6.00
CA ASP A 118 2.26 -10.97 -6.07
C ASP A 118 3.23 -9.83 -5.75
N PHE A 119 4.12 -10.09 -4.79
CA PHE A 119 5.19 -9.17 -4.41
C PHE A 119 6.46 -9.48 -5.19
N ALA A 120 7.13 -8.43 -5.63
CA ALA A 120 8.48 -8.50 -6.18
C ALA A 120 9.52 -8.59 -5.04
N LEU A 121 10.80 -8.55 -5.41
CA LEU A 121 11.91 -8.48 -4.46
C LEU A 121 11.81 -7.17 -3.62
N PRO A 122 12.19 -7.21 -2.35
CA PRO A 122 12.11 -6.05 -1.48
C PRO A 122 13.15 -4.98 -1.80
N TYR A 123 12.85 -3.73 -1.47
CA TYR A 123 13.75 -2.59 -1.61
C TYR A 123 13.97 -1.81 -0.30
N MET A 124 13.22 -2.13 0.77
CA MET A 124 13.32 -1.48 2.08
C MET A 124 12.98 -2.45 3.21
N LYS A 125 13.55 -2.21 4.39
CA LYS A 125 13.20 -2.87 5.67
C LYS A 125 12.40 -1.90 6.52
N VAL A 126 11.41 -2.43 7.26
CA VAL A 126 10.57 -1.67 8.19
C VAL A 126 10.20 -2.51 9.40
N ALA A 127 9.85 -1.83 10.49
CA ALA A 127 9.08 -2.37 11.61
C ALA A 127 7.96 -1.38 11.92
N LEU A 128 7.08 -1.66 12.85
CA LEU A 128 6.16 -0.65 13.36
C LEU A 128 6.90 0.30 14.32
N GLY A 129 6.46 1.55 14.36
CA GLY A 129 6.90 2.53 15.33
C GLY A 129 5.73 3.31 15.91
N VAL A 130 5.97 4.08 16.95
CA VAL A 130 4.96 4.94 17.57
C VAL A 130 5.55 6.32 17.80
N VAL A 131 4.88 7.34 17.27
CA VAL A 131 5.16 8.76 17.58
C VAL A 131 4.17 9.23 18.64
N THR A 132 4.69 10.02 19.59
CA THR A 132 3.94 10.54 20.74
C THR A 132 4.27 12.01 20.95
N PRO A 133 3.39 12.80 21.60
CA PRO A 133 3.80 14.06 22.18
C PRO A 133 4.99 13.86 23.14
N GLU A 134 5.97 14.74 23.14
CA GLU A 134 7.12 14.68 24.07
C GLU A 134 6.68 14.65 25.54
N SER A 135 5.56 15.34 25.87
CA SER A 135 5.00 15.41 27.21
C SER A 135 4.33 14.10 27.68
N ALA A 136 4.08 13.17 26.78
CA ALA A 136 3.35 11.92 27.11
C ALA A 136 4.23 10.85 27.77
N ASP A 137 5.57 10.94 27.60
CA ASP A 137 6.57 9.99 28.15
C ASP A 137 6.24 8.51 27.91
N ILE A 138 5.74 8.21 26.70
CA ILE A 138 5.38 6.85 26.28
C ILE A 138 6.59 6.25 25.58
N THR A 139 7.22 5.26 26.20
CA THR A 139 8.43 4.58 25.71
C THR A 139 8.28 3.07 25.64
N ASP A 140 7.17 2.54 26.14
CA ASP A 140 6.82 1.11 26.10
C ASP A 140 5.36 0.93 25.66
N VAL A 141 5.13 -0.09 24.88
CA VAL A 141 3.80 -0.38 24.29
C VAL A 141 2.71 -0.62 25.33
N LYS A 142 3.05 -1.13 26.51
CA LYS A 142 2.08 -1.33 27.62
C LYS A 142 1.52 -0.01 28.17
N GLN A 143 2.26 1.08 28.01
CA GLN A 143 1.78 2.42 28.42
C GLN A 143 0.65 2.94 27.52
N LEU A 144 0.40 2.28 26.36
CA LEU A 144 -0.74 2.55 25.50
C LEU A 144 -2.03 1.87 25.97
N ASP A 145 -1.99 0.96 26.94
CA ASP A 145 -3.19 0.30 27.49
C ASP A 145 -4.21 1.35 27.97
N GLY A 146 -5.42 1.29 27.44
CA GLY A 146 -6.50 2.23 27.72
C GLY A 146 -6.42 3.58 27.02
N LYS A 147 -5.31 3.89 26.34
CA LYS A 147 -5.10 5.11 25.55
C LYS A 147 -5.66 4.98 24.14
N THR A 148 -5.82 6.11 23.48
CA THR A 148 -6.26 6.19 22.07
C THR A 148 -5.04 6.25 21.17
N LEU A 149 -4.85 5.20 20.36
CA LEU A 149 -3.83 5.12 19.33
C LEU A 149 -4.44 5.40 17.95
N ILE A 150 -3.92 6.41 17.28
CA ILE A 150 -4.30 6.75 15.91
C ILE A 150 -3.55 5.82 14.96
N ILE A 151 -4.23 5.31 13.94
CA ILE A 151 -3.67 4.52 12.84
C ILE A 151 -4.34 4.87 11.51
N ALA A 152 -3.67 4.57 10.40
CA ALA A 152 -4.31 4.52 9.09
C ALA A 152 -4.84 3.11 8.81
N LYS A 153 -6.08 2.98 8.30
CA LYS A 153 -6.71 1.70 7.95
C LYS A 153 -5.92 0.97 6.87
N GLY A 154 -5.87 -0.36 6.96
CA GLY A 154 -5.17 -1.20 5.99
C GLY A 154 -3.64 -1.20 6.12
N THR A 155 -3.09 -0.56 7.18
CA THR A 155 -1.68 -0.68 7.56
C THR A 155 -1.44 -1.93 8.40
N THR A 156 -0.18 -2.29 8.61
CA THR A 156 0.20 -3.41 9.49
C THR A 156 -0.03 -3.11 10.98
N ALA A 157 -0.12 -1.84 11.35
CA ALA A 157 -0.42 -1.43 12.71
C ALA A 157 -1.79 -1.92 13.17
N GLU A 158 -2.80 -1.89 12.29
CA GLU A 158 -4.16 -2.31 12.63
C GLU A 158 -4.22 -3.74 13.17
N PRO A 159 -3.89 -4.79 12.41
CA PRO A 159 -3.94 -6.16 12.90
C PRO A 159 -2.92 -6.44 14.02
N TYR A 160 -1.80 -5.72 14.07
CA TYR A 160 -0.81 -5.87 15.13
C TYR A 160 -1.40 -5.49 16.49
N PHE A 161 -1.97 -4.29 16.60
CA PHE A 161 -2.54 -3.82 17.87
C PHE A 161 -3.82 -4.57 18.25
N GLU A 162 -4.69 -4.87 17.29
CA GLU A 162 -5.90 -5.66 17.56
C GLU A 162 -5.58 -7.04 18.17
N LYS A 163 -4.53 -7.69 17.69
CA LYS A 163 -4.12 -9.01 18.13
C LYS A 163 -3.32 -8.98 19.43
N ASN A 164 -2.31 -8.10 19.51
CA ASN A 164 -1.30 -8.16 20.57
C ASN A 164 -1.58 -7.22 21.74
N HIS A 165 -2.33 -6.13 21.49
CA HIS A 165 -2.62 -5.08 22.48
C HIS A 165 -4.08 -4.67 22.46
N PRO A 166 -5.03 -5.60 22.74
CA PRO A 166 -6.47 -5.37 22.62
C PRO A 166 -7.04 -4.33 23.59
N LYS A 167 -6.25 -3.89 24.58
CA LYS A 167 -6.65 -2.82 25.50
C LYS A 167 -6.39 -1.42 24.93
N VAL A 168 -5.63 -1.30 23.84
CA VAL A 168 -5.39 -0.05 23.14
C VAL A 168 -6.63 0.30 22.34
N LYS A 169 -7.10 1.54 22.46
CA LYS A 169 -8.27 2.03 21.70
C LYS A 169 -7.79 2.53 20.35
N LEU A 170 -8.14 1.84 19.27
CA LEU A 170 -7.74 2.26 17.92
C LEU A 170 -8.72 3.30 17.38
N GLN A 171 -8.17 4.46 16.96
CA GLN A 171 -8.85 5.46 16.17
C GLN A 171 -8.31 5.41 14.75
N LYS A 172 -9.17 5.02 13.80
CA LYS A 172 -8.76 4.63 12.44
C LYS A 172 -9.17 5.70 11.43
N TYR A 173 -8.22 6.11 10.59
CA TYR A 173 -8.42 7.07 9.50
C TYR A 173 -8.13 6.42 8.14
N ASP A 174 -8.74 6.93 7.08
CA ASP A 174 -8.52 6.44 5.72
C ASP A 174 -7.23 7.02 5.12
N GLN A 175 -6.94 8.30 5.40
CA GLN A 175 -5.80 9.05 4.88
C GLN A 175 -4.76 9.33 5.97
N TYR A 176 -3.48 9.38 5.58
CA TYR A 176 -2.39 9.75 6.49
C TYR A 176 -2.52 11.20 6.96
N THR A 177 -2.89 12.12 6.07
CA THR A 177 -3.13 13.53 6.43
C THR A 177 -4.14 13.67 7.56
N ASP A 178 -5.25 12.92 7.51
CA ASP A 178 -6.29 12.98 8.57
C ASP A 178 -5.79 12.38 9.88
N ALA A 179 -5.00 11.29 9.80
CA ALA A 179 -4.38 10.66 10.96
C ALA A 179 -3.38 11.61 11.65
N TYR A 180 -2.52 12.27 10.88
CA TYR A 180 -1.57 13.25 11.41
C TYR A 180 -2.27 14.46 12.02
N ASN A 181 -3.26 15.01 11.33
CA ASN A 181 -4.05 16.12 11.87
C ASN A 181 -4.75 15.72 13.17
N ALA A 182 -5.23 14.49 13.27
CA ALA A 182 -5.83 13.98 14.51
C ALA A 182 -4.82 13.95 15.67
N LEU A 183 -3.57 13.59 15.42
CA LEU A 183 -2.52 13.62 16.44
C LEU A 183 -2.18 15.07 16.83
N LEU A 184 -2.01 15.96 15.86
CA LEU A 184 -1.72 17.38 16.08
C LEU A 184 -2.81 18.08 16.88
N ASP A 185 -4.08 17.72 16.64
CA ASP A 185 -5.25 18.24 17.34
C ASP A 185 -5.46 17.62 18.73
N GLY A 186 -4.62 16.66 19.14
CA GLY A 186 -4.75 15.95 20.42
C GLY A 186 -5.97 15.02 20.49
N ARG A 187 -6.48 14.54 19.34
CA ARG A 187 -7.60 13.59 19.26
C ARG A 187 -7.19 12.15 19.60
N GLY A 188 -5.91 11.88 19.80
CA GLY A 188 -5.37 10.62 20.27
C GLY A 188 -4.07 10.85 21.03
N ASP A 189 -3.65 9.85 21.79
CA ASP A 189 -2.45 9.92 22.65
C ASP A 189 -1.16 9.63 21.88
N ALA A 190 -1.26 8.90 20.78
CA ALA A 190 -0.13 8.48 19.96
C ALA A 190 -0.60 8.11 18.54
N PHE A 191 0.36 7.99 17.61
CA PHE A 191 0.13 7.49 16.25
C PHE A 191 1.12 6.38 15.92
N SER A 192 0.66 5.29 15.29
CA SER A 192 1.50 4.18 14.86
C SER A 192 1.40 3.91 13.37
N THR A 193 2.55 3.77 12.75
CA THR A 193 2.75 3.30 11.38
C THR A 193 4.18 2.74 11.26
N ASP A 194 4.75 2.65 10.06
CA ASP A 194 6.12 2.21 9.85
C ASP A 194 7.12 3.08 10.63
N ASN A 195 8.10 2.46 11.28
CA ASN A 195 9.09 3.14 12.10
C ASN A 195 9.88 4.20 11.33
N THR A 196 10.12 3.95 10.05
CA THR A 196 10.77 4.90 9.14
C THR A 196 9.95 6.17 8.96
N GLU A 197 8.63 6.05 8.90
CA GLU A 197 7.74 7.19 8.75
C GLU A 197 7.57 7.97 10.05
N VAL A 198 7.34 7.28 11.19
CA VAL A 198 7.20 7.99 12.47
C VAL A 198 8.46 8.78 12.80
N LEU A 199 9.66 8.27 12.41
CA LEU A 199 10.91 9.01 12.53
C LEU A 199 10.92 10.26 11.65
N ALA A 200 10.59 10.11 10.36
CA ALA A 200 10.55 11.25 9.44
C ALA A 200 9.58 12.33 9.93
N TRP A 201 8.40 11.92 10.37
CA TRP A 201 7.36 12.82 10.83
C TRP A 201 7.77 13.56 12.12
N ALA A 202 8.33 12.85 13.11
CA ALA A 202 8.78 13.44 14.36
C ALA A 202 9.91 14.47 14.17
N LEU A 203 10.82 14.22 13.21
CA LEU A 203 11.93 15.13 12.92
C LEU A 203 11.48 16.50 12.41
N VAL A 204 10.31 16.60 11.78
CA VAL A 204 9.80 17.87 11.23
C VAL A 204 8.66 18.47 12.06
N HIS A 205 8.18 17.78 13.12
CA HIS A 205 7.10 18.26 13.98
C HIS A 205 7.59 18.45 15.43
N LYS A 206 7.85 19.70 15.80
CA LYS A 206 8.28 20.07 17.16
C LYS A 206 7.21 19.69 18.19
N GLY A 207 7.62 19.21 19.36
CA GLY A 207 6.76 18.77 20.44
C GLY A 207 6.31 17.30 20.34
N PHE A 208 6.81 16.60 19.32
CA PHE A 208 6.62 15.16 19.13
C PHE A 208 7.94 14.42 19.07
N GLN A 209 7.93 13.17 19.48
CA GLN A 209 9.08 12.28 19.48
C GLN A 209 8.70 10.87 19.05
N VAL A 210 9.67 10.09 18.61
CA VAL A 210 9.53 8.65 18.46
C VAL A 210 9.58 8.04 19.86
N GLY A 211 8.41 7.74 20.44
CA GLY A 211 8.34 7.13 21.77
C GLY A 211 8.74 5.65 21.71
N ILE A 212 8.28 4.93 20.70
CA ILE A 212 8.61 3.51 20.52
C ILE A 212 9.19 3.34 19.11
N PRO A 213 10.52 3.13 19.01
CA PRO A 213 11.22 3.13 17.71
C PRO A 213 11.04 1.84 16.90
N SER A 214 10.65 0.74 17.54
CA SER A 214 10.44 -0.54 16.86
C SER A 214 9.46 -1.41 17.61
N LEU A 215 8.49 -1.98 16.91
CA LEU A 215 7.51 -2.94 17.40
C LEU A 215 7.29 -4.05 16.39
N GLY A 216 7.08 -5.27 16.90
CA GLY A 216 6.87 -6.46 16.08
C GLY A 216 8.15 -6.94 15.41
N ASP A 217 7.96 -7.71 14.35
CA ASP A 217 9.06 -8.26 13.56
C ASP A 217 9.59 -7.23 12.55
N LEU A 218 10.81 -7.45 12.07
CA LEU A 218 11.35 -6.70 10.94
C LEU A 218 10.73 -7.25 9.66
N ASP A 219 9.95 -6.41 9.00
CA ASP A 219 9.29 -6.69 7.73
C ASP A 219 10.02 -6.03 6.55
N THR A 220 9.55 -6.29 5.34
CA THR A 220 10.06 -5.68 4.12
C THR A 220 8.98 -4.96 3.34
N ILE A 221 9.39 -3.92 2.61
CA ILE A 221 8.59 -3.25 1.60
C ILE A 221 9.00 -3.75 0.23
N ALA A 222 8.03 -4.08 -0.61
CA ALA A 222 8.27 -4.53 -1.97
C ALA A 222 7.21 -3.99 -2.94
N PRO A 223 7.54 -3.84 -4.24
CA PRO A 223 6.55 -3.60 -5.27
C PRO A 223 5.55 -4.74 -5.34
N ALA A 224 4.30 -4.44 -5.64
CA ALA A 224 3.30 -5.48 -5.86
C ALA A 224 2.62 -5.32 -7.22
N VAL A 225 2.24 -6.44 -7.80
CA VAL A 225 1.47 -6.56 -9.05
C VAL A 225 0.23 -7.41 -8.83
N GLN A 226 -0.72 -7.34 -9.74
CA GLN A 226 -1.88 -8.23 -9.71
C GLN A 226 -1.43 -9.68 -9.72
N LYS A 227 -2.08 -10.51 -8.91
CA LYS A 227 -1.77 -11.94 -8.78
C LYS A 227 -1.78 -12.64 -10.13
N GLY A 228 -0.70 -13.36 -10.44
CA GLY A 228 -0.54 -14.09 -11.69
C GLY A 228 0.06 -13.27 -12.85
N ASN A 229 0.30 -11.96 -12.70
CA ASN A 229 0.99 -11.15 -13.71
C ASN A 229 2.50 -11.44 -13.72
N LYS A 230 2.83 -12.68 -14.09
CA LYS A 230 4.19 -13.22 -13.99
C LYS A 230 5.19 -12.45 -14.86
N GLY A 231 4.80 -12.03 -16.06
CA GLY A 231 5.72 -11.31 -16.96
C GLY A 231 6.19 -9.98 -16.38
N LEU A 232 5.26 -9.20 -15.79
CA LEU A 232 5.60 -7.93 -15.15
C LEU A 232 6.39 -8.17 -13.85
N LEU A 233 6.00 -9.16 -13.05
CA LEU A 233 6.70 -9.53 -11.82
C LEU A 233 8.15 -9.92 -12.08
N ASP A 234 8.39 -10.82 -13.04
CA ASP A 234 9.73 -11.30 -13.39
C ASP A 234 10.60 -10.15 -13.90
N TRP A 235 10.02 -9.23 -14.70
CA TRP A 235 10.72 -8.04 -15.17
C TRP A 235 11.12 -7.10 -14.01
N ILE A 236 10.20 -6.81 -13.08
CA ILE A 236 10.50 -5.98 -11.90
C ILE A 236 11.59 -6.62 -11.05
N ASN A 237 11.52 -7.92 -10.83
CA ASN A 237 12.54 -8.64 -10.05
C ASN A 237 13.92 -8.54 -10.69
N GLN A 238 14.00 -8.74 -12.02
CA GLN A 238 15.26 -8.61 -12.74
C GLN A 238 15.78 -7.17 -12.66
N GLU A 239 14.88 -6.20 -12.76
CA GLU A 239 15.26 -4.78 -12.67
C GLU A 239 15.79 -4.42 -11.29
N ILE A 240 15.14 -4.86 -10.21
CA ILE A 240 15.66 -4.65 -8.84
C ILE A 240 17.07 -5.23 -8.69
N VAL A 241 17.34 -6.42 -9.24
CA VAL A 241 18.68 -7.02 -9.22
C VAL A 241 19.70 -6.17 -10.02
N ASN A 242 19.31 -5.61 -11.16
CA ASN A 242 20.17 -4.74 -11.97
C ASN A 242 20.45 -3.42 -11.23
N LEU A 243 19.43 -2.80 -10.68
CA LEU A 243 19.51 -1.56 -9.90
C LEU A 243 20.42 -1.72 -8.67
N GLY A 244 20.40 -2.88 -8.02
CA GLY A 244 21.30 -3.19 -6.91
C GLY A 244 22.77 -3.19 -7.29
N LYS A 245 23.13 -3.47 -8.56
CA LYS A 245 24.51 -3.36 -9.04
C LYS A 245 25.00 -1.91 -9.16
N GLU A 246 24.05 -0.97 -9.24
CA GLU A 246 24.29 0.47 -9.33
C GLU A 246 24.20 1.16 -7.96
N ASN A 247 23.89 0.45 -6.85
CA ASN A 247 23.52 1.02 -5.56
C ASN A 247 22.36 2.01 -5.69
N PHE A 248 21.37 1.70 -6.49
CA PHE A 248 20.28 2.61 -6.83
C PHE A 248 19.46 3.01 -5.62
N PHE A 249 19.12 2.07 -4.73
CA PHE A 249 18.28 2.36 -3.57
C PHE A 249 19.00 3.21 -2.51
N HIS A 250 20.33 3.16 -2.44
CA HIS A 250 21.11 4.11 -1.65
C HIS A 250 21.15 5.50 -2.29
N GLN A 251 21.18 5.58 -3.62
CA GLN A 251 21.07 6.87 -4.33
C GLN A 251 19.68 7.48 -4.13
N ASP A 252 18.62 6.67 -4.22
CA ASP A 252 17.26 7.07 -3.91
C ASP A 252 17.14 7.59 -2.47
N TYR A 253 17.65 6.82 -1.48
CA TYR A 253 17.72 7.26 -0.09
C TYR A 253 18.43 8.62 0.04
N ALA A 254 19.57 8.78 -0.60
CA ALA A 254 20.34 10.03 -0.54
C ALA A 254 19.56 11.22 -1.13
N ALA A 255 18.78 10.98 -2.20
CA ALA A 255 18.01 12.00 -2.88
C ALA A 255 16.70 12.36 -2.14
N THR A 256 16.04 11.39 -1.51
CA THR A 256 14.66 11.54 -1.02
C THR A 256 14.54 11.50 0.51
N LEU A 257 15.23 10.57 1.19
CA LEU A 257 15.11 10.33 2.63
C LEU A 257 16.17 11.06 3.45
N ALA A 258 17.41 11.09 2.97
CA ALA A 258 18.52 11.74 3.70
C ALA A 258 18.29 13.22 4.01
N PRO A 259 17.63 14.03 3.15
CA PRO A 259 17.30 15.41 3.48
C PRO A 259 16.41 15.57 4.73
N VAL A 260 15.58 14.56 5.02
CA VAL A 260 14.69 14.54 6.20
C VAL A 260 15.41 13.93 7.40
N TYR A 261 16.04 12.77 7.21
CA TYR A 261 16.65 12.01 8.31
C TYR A 261 17.98 12.62 8.82
N GLY A 262 18.72 13.29 7.95
CA GLY A 262 20.05 13.79 8.30
C GLY A 262 20.97 12.66 8.76
N LYS A 263 21.50 12.80 9.99
CA LYS A 263 22.37 11.79 10.63
C LYS A 263 21.64 10.82 11.56
N THR A 264 20.31 10.91 11.65
CA THR A 264 19.52 10.10 12.60
C THR A 264 19.20 8.72 12.09
N SER A 265 19.42 8.45 10.80
CA SER A 265 19.19 7.14 10.18
C SER A 265 20.40 6.71 9.36
N ASN A 266 20.72 5.42 9.45
CA ASN A 266 21.72 4.75 8.63
C ASN A 266 21.02 4.08 7.42
N PRO A 267 21.37 4.44 6.17
CA PRO A 267 20.78 3.82 5.00
C PRO A 267 20.93 2.28 4.98
N ASP A 268 22.06 1.72 5.44
CA ASP A 268 22.31 0.27 5.45
C ASP A 268 21.33 -0.52 6.33
N GLU A 269 20.74 0.13 7.33
CA GLU A 269 19.73 -0.50 8.19
C GLU A 269 18.35 -0.55 7.54
N LEU A 270 18.11 0.33 6.57
CA LEU A 270 16.80 0.55 5.96
C LEU A 270 16.73 0.03 4.53
N VAL A 271 17.75 0.32 3.72
CA VAL A 271 17.79 0.01 2.28
C VAL A 271 18.04 -1.47 2.04
N VAL A 272 17.42 -2.02 0.99
CA VAL A 272 17.67 -3.38 0.49
C VAL A 272 18.12 -3.27 -0.96
N GLU A 273 19.41 -3.46 -1.21
CA GLU A 273 19.95 -3.44 -2.56
C GLU A 273 19.80 -4.79 -3.26
N GLY A 274 19.28 -4.75 -4.50
CA GLY A 274 19.14 -5.94 -5.35
C GLY A 274 18.22 -7.01 -4.77
N GLY A 275 17.34 -6.65 -3.82
CA GLY A 275 16.43 -7.57 -3.16
C GLY A 275 17.09 -8.52 -2.16
N LYS A 276 18.34 -8.28 -1.73
CA LYS A 276 19.08 -9.12 -0.80
C LYS A 276 18.94 -8.61 0.63
N LEU A 277 18.38 -9.44 1.51
CA LEU A 277 18.23 -9.18 2.95
C LEU A 277 19.50 -9.47 3.71
#